data_3edb746a61b10c17a0d218e784900ce5
#
_entry.id   3edb746a61b10c17a0d218e784900ce5
#
_cell.length_a   1.000
_cell.length_b   1.000
_cell.length_c   1.000
_cell.angle_alpha   90.00
_cell.angle_beta   90.00
_cell.angle_gamma   90.00
#
_symmetry.space_group_name_H-M   'P 1'
#
loop_
_entity.id
_entity.type
_entity.pdbx_description
1 polymer ?
#
loop_
_entity_poly.entity_id
_entity_poly.type
_entity_poly.pdbx_seq_one_letter_code
_entity_poly.pdbx_strand_id
1 'polypeptide(L)'
;MNAYSEKIKILCVDDERNVLRALERIFLDDDYDIMLAGSGDEGLKVMEESGPFQVVISDYRMPVMNGVEFLKGVYDRWPETVRIVLSGYADASAIVDAINEGHIYRFIPKPWNDDELRVTIQNSLERYFLLKKNSELLDKLSEVNLALEEKIQDRTAQLELRHRALEFSQTLMGNLPVGVVGIDANGMIAYCNSVAMRLLKDVCRDIFGADIAACCDVTFCNLIEQVRRDKNIKVDITLSGIPCQILGRTVDFSGNVAVVLVLLEVGA
;
A
#
# COMPACT_ATOMS: atom_id res chain seq x y z
N MET A 1 -26.93 -20.95 8.64
CA MET A 1 -25.68 -21.41 7.96
C MET A 1 -24.55 -20.64 8.60
N ASN A 2 -23.73 -21.32 9.43
CA ASN A 2 -22.61 -20.69 10.12
C ASN A 2 -21.61 -20.13 9.09
N ALA A 3 -21.41 -18.80 9.12
CA ALA A 3 -20.46 -18.09 8.28
C ALA A 3 -19.00 -18.31 8.72
N TYR A 4 -18.75 -19.11 9.74
CA TYR A 4 -17.47 -19.29 10.39
C TYR A 4 -16.86 -20.65 10.04
N SER A 5 -15.64 -20.64 9.54
CA SER A 5 -14.89 -21.82 9.12
C SER A 5 -14.35 -22.67 10.31
N GLU A 6 -14.34 -22.11 11.51
CA GLU A 6 -13.85 -22.77 12.73
C GLU A 6 -15.01 -23.09 13.66
N LYS A 7 -14.92 -24.23 14.36
CA LYS A 7 -15.88 -24.60 15.38
C LYS A 7 -15.79 -23.62 16.55
N ILE A 8 -16.92 -23.03 16.93
CA ILE A 8 -16.98 -22.03 18.00
C ILE A 8 -16.85 -22.71 19.33
N LYS A 9 -15.89 -22.29 20.15
CA LYS A 9 -15.67 -22.81 21.51
C LYS A 9 -16.08 -21.78 22.56
N ILE A 10 -16.88 -22.22 23.52
CA ILE A 10 -17.33 -21.40 24.64
C ILE A 10 -16.93 -22.09 25.92
N LEU A 11 -16.27 -21.37 26.85
CA LEU A 11 -15.93 -21.87 28.15
C LEU A 11 -16.91 -21.31 29.19
N CYS A 12 -17.55 -22.19 29.99
CA CYS A 12 -18.40 -21.81 31.09
C CYS A 12 -17.75 -22.22 32.42
N VAL A 13 -17.62 -21.27 33.35
CA VAL A 13 -16.94 -21.45 34.64
C VAL A 13 -17.88 -21.06 35.76
N ASP A 14 -18.22 -22.01 36.62
CA ASP A 14 -19.10 -21.82 37.78
C ASP A 14 -18.86 -22.96 38.77
N ASP A 15 -18.82 -22.70 40.09
CA ASP A 15 -18.63 -23.74 41.09
C ASP A 15 -19.89 -24.58 41.34
N GLU A 16 -21.04 -24.09 40.88
CA GLU A 16 -22.30 -24.80 40.91
C GLU A 16 -22.53 -25.66 39.67
N ARG A 17 -22.38 -26.97 39.75
CA ARG A 17 -22.64 -27.92 38.64
C ARG A 17 -24.01 -27.78 37.98
N ASN A 18 -25.03 -27.35 38.74
CA ASN A 18 -26.38 -27.17 38.21
C ASN A 18 -26.44 -25.96 37.26
N VAL A 19 -25.69 -24.92 37.54
CA VAL A 19 -25.53 -23.72 36.66
C VAL A 19 -24.82 -24.12 35.39
N LEU A 20 -23.71 -24.83 35.46
CA LEU A 20 -22.97 -25.33 34.32
C LEU A 20 -23.85 -26.18 33.38
N ARG A 21 -24.64 -27.12 33.95
CA ARG A 21 -25.59 -27.93 33.16
C ARG A 21 -26.73 -27.11 32.56
N ALA A 22 -27.18 -26.05 33.21
CA ALA A 22 -28.19 -25.16 32.67
C ALA A 22 -27.63 -24.39 31.46
N LEU A 23 -26.40 -23.86 31.54
CA LEU A 23 -25.71 -23.19 30.44
C LEU A 23 -25.48 -24.14 29.27
N GLU A 24 -24.96 -25.35 29.50
CA GLU A 24 -24.76 -26.37 28.48
C GLU A 24 -26.06 -26.67 27.71
N ARG A 25 -27.16 -26.84 28.45
CA ARG A 25 -28.49 -27.13 27.86
C ARG A 25 -29.02 -26.02 26.95
N ILE A 26 -28.73 -24.77 27.29
CA ILE A 26 -29.19 -23.62 26.49
C ILE A 26 -28.59 -23.68 25.06
N PHE A 27 -27.39 -24.20 24.90
CA PHE A 27 -26.65 -24.20 23.64
C PHE A 27 -26.61 -25.59 22.98
N LEU A 28 -27.40 -26.57 23.45
CA LEU A 28 -27.42 -27.94 22.88
C LEU A 28 -27.79 -27.97 21.37
N ASP A 29 -28.66 -27.06 20.95
CA ASP A 29 -29.12 -26.97 19.57
C ASP A 29 -28.22 -26.12 18.68
N ASP A 30 -27.24 -25.46 19.27
CA ASP A 30 -26.26 -24.61 18.56
C ASP A 30 -25.00 -25.43 18.23
N ASP A 31 -24.35 -25.12 17.15
CA ASP A 31 -23.10 -25.79 16.73
C ASP A 31 -21.86 -25.22 17.48
N TYR A 32 -21.97 -25.20 18.81
CA TYR A 32 -20.92 -24.71 19.70
C TYR A 32 -20.26 -25.89 20.45
N ASP A 33 -18.95 -25.73 20.69
CA ASP A 33 -18.18 -26.63 21.56
C ASP A 33 -18.12 -26.02 22.97
N ILE A 34 -18.99 -26.51 23.86
CA ILE A 34 -19.12 -26.00 25.22
C ILE A 34 -18.18 -26.78 26.14
N MET A 35 -17.25 -26.08 26.78
CA MET A 35 -16.40 -26.63 27.81
C MET A 35 -16.78 -26.06 29.17
N LEU A 36 -16.70 -26.90 30.19
CA LEU A 36 -17.15 -26.58 31.53
C LEU A 36 -15.96 -26.67 32.50
N ALA A 37 -15.86 -25.71 33.43
CA ALA A 37 -14.89 -25.74 34.53
C ALA A 37 -15.57 -25.38 35.87
N GLY A 38 -15.19 -26.01 36.91
CA GLY A 38 -15.77 -25.82 38.24
C GLY A 38 -15.05 -24.78 39.11
N SER A 39 -14.05 -24.12 38.61
CA SER A 39 -13.32 -23.04 39.28
C SER A 39 -12.53 -22.18 38.31
N GLY A 40 -12.11 -20.98 38.75
CA GLY A 40 -11.25 -20.11 37.97
C GLY A 40 -9.90 -20.74 37.59
N ASP A 41 -9.26 -21.47 38.48
CA ASP A 41 -8.00 -22.17 38.22
C ASP A 41 -8.16 -23.28 37.19
N GLU A 42 -9.25 -24.05 37.25
CA GLU A 42 -9.58 -25.06 36.25
C GLU A 42 -9.88 -24.39 34.90
N GLY A 43 -10.62 -23.28 34.90
CA GLY A 43 -10.91 -22.49 33.71
C GLY A 43 -9.64 -22.00 33.01
N LEU A 44 -8.64 -21.48 33.73
CA LEU A 44 -7.35 -21.08 33.16
C LEU A 44 -6.61 -22.27 32.54
N LYS A 45 -6.61 -23.43 33.14
CA LYS A 45 -5.99 -24.64 32.58
C LYS A 45 -6.68 -25.09 31.29
N VAL A 46 -8.01 -25.09 31.28
CA VAL A 46 -8.79 -25.42 30.08
C VAL A 46 -8.51 -24.44 28.95
N MET A 47 -8.36 -23.16 29.27
CA MET A 47 -7.96 -22.14 28.29
C MET A 47 -6.59 -22.42 27.67
N GLU A 48 -5.61 -22.84 28.47
CA GLU A 48 -4.25 -23.16 28.02
C GLU A 48 -4.22 -24.45 27.16
N GLU A 49 -4.95 -25.48 27.57
CA GLU A 49 -4.90 -26.82 26.96
C GLU A 49 -5.77 -26.92 25.69
N SER A 50 -6.89 -26.22 25.64
CA SER A 50 -7.94 -26.40 24.63
C SER A 50 -8.28 -25.15 23.84
N GLY A 51 -7.63 -24.00 24.13
CA GLY A 51 -7.86 -22.74 23.43
C GLY A 51 -7.55 -22.77 21.94
N PRO A 52 -7.86 -21.73 21.17
CA PRO A 52 -8.52 -20.49 21.62
C PRO A 52 -10.04 -20.64 21.83
N PHE A 53 -10.58 -19.88 22.79
CA PHE A 53 -12.01 -19.74 23.02
C PHE A 53 -12.50 -18.38 22.54
N GLN A 54 -13.67 -18.36 21.89
CA GLN A 54 -14.27 -17.12 21.41
C GLN A 54 -14.97 -16.36 22.53
N VAL A 55 -15.62 -17.09 23.43
CA VAL A 55 -16.36 -16.52 24.57
C VAL A 55 -16.05 -17.30 25.83
N VAL A 56 -15.88 -16.57 26.92
CA VAL A 56 -15.80 -17.14 28.29
C VAL A 56 -16.92 -16.54 29.13
N ILE A 57 -17.68 -17.40 29.77
CA ILE A 57 -18.74 -17.03 30.71
C ILE A 57 -18.31 -17.50 32.09
N SER A 58 -18.26 -16.62 33.08
CA SER A 58 -17.85 -16.96 34.46
C SER A 58 -18.87 -16.49 35.46
N ASP A 59 -19.14 -17.31 36.47
CA ASP A 59 -19.80 -16.81 37.67
C ASP A 59 -18.90 -15.76 38.35
N TYR A 60 -19.54 -14.80 39.02
CA TYR A 60 -18.84 -13.79 39.80
C TYR A 60 -18.33 -14.37 41.13
N ARG A 61 -19.16 -15.17 41.86
CA ARG A 61 -18.88 -15.63 43.22
C ARG A 61 -18.36 -17.05 43.22
N MET A 62 -17.08 -17.22 42.98
CA MET A 62 -16.43 -18.53 43.09
C MET A 62 -15.47 -18.57 44.30
N PRO A 63 -15.27 -19.74 44.93
CA PRO A 63 -14.26 -19.91 45.96
C PRO A 63 -12.84 -19.68 45.43
N VAL A 64 -11.96 -19.15 46.29
CA VAL A 64 -10.53 -18.91 46.02
C VAL A 64 -10.25 -17.77 45.01
N MET A 65 -10.78 -17.88 43.80
CA MET A 65 -10.64 -16.88 42.72
C MET A 65 -12.03 -16.46 42.25
N ASN A 66 -12.39 -15.21 42.43
CA ASN A 66 -13.66 -14.71 41.92
C ASN A 66 -13.65 -14.52 40.38
N GLY A 67 -14.87 -14.41 39.80
CA GLY A 67 -15.00 -14.34 38.35
C GLY A 67 -14.32 -13.13 37.71
N VAL A 68 -14.23 -12.00 38.42
CA VAL A 68 -13.54 -10.80 37.88
C VAL A 68 -12.03 -11.05 37.85
N GLU A 69 -11.45 -11.64 38.89
CA GLU A 69 -10.03 -12.00 38.92
C GLU A 69 -9.69 -13.01 37.81
N PHE A 70 -10.55 -14.03 37.66
CA PHE A 70 -10.43 -15.03 36.60
C PHE A 70 -10.47 -14.37 35.23
N LEU A 71 -11.49 -13.55 34.94
CA LEU A 71 -11.66 -12.90 33.63
C LEU A 71 -10.58 -11.85 33.33
N LYS A 72 -9.98 -11.24 34.37
CA LYS A 72 -8.79 -10.41 34.22
C LYS A 72 -7.59 -11.26 33.79
N GLY A 73 -7.37 -12.43 34.40
CA GLY A 73 -6.34 -13.36 33.97
C GLY A 73 -6.53 -13.86 32.52
N VAL A 74 -7.79 -14.02 32.10
CA VAL A 74 -8.13 -14.32 30.70
C VAL A 74 -7.79 -13.13 29.78
N TYR A 75 -8.13 -11.90 30.18
CA TYR A 75 -7.81 -10.70 29.41
C TYR A 75 -6.30 -10.53 29.16
N ASP A 76 -5.50 -10.74 30.21
CA ASP A 76 -4.05 -10.55 30.13
C ASP A 76 -3.37 -11.54 29.17
N ARG A 77 -3.92 -12.75 29.01
CA ARG A 77 -3.33 -13.82 28.19
C ARG A 77 -4.03 -14.00 26.83
N TRP A 78 -5.34 -13.78 26.79
CA TRP A 78 -6.19 -13.94 25.59
C TRP A 78 -7.10 -12.72 25.39
N PRO A 79 -6.56 -11.56 25.05
CA PRO A 79 -7.31 -10.30 24.99
C PRO A 79 -8.46 -10.32 23.97
N GLU A 80 -8.37 -11.14 22.93
CA GLU A 80 -9.40 -11.28 21.90
C GLU A 80 -10.64 -12.03 22.41
N THR A 81 -10.49 -12.95 23.37
CA THR A 81 -11.61 -13.71 23.94
C THR A 81 -12.62 -12.77 24.57
N VAL A 82 -13.90 -12.91 24.22
CA VAL A 82 -14.96 -12.11 24.84
C VAL A 82 -15.34 -12.67 26.19
N ARG A 83 -15.38 -11.83 27.21
CA ARG A 83 -15.52 -12.19 28.64
C ARG A 83 -16.84 -11.69 29.16
N ILE A 84 -17.66 -12.60 29.66
CA ILE A 84 -18.98 -12.36 30.27
C ILE A 84 -18.99 -12.84 31.71
N VAL A 85 -19.57 -12.04 32.61
CA VAL A 85 -19.78 -12.43 34.00
C VAL A 85 -21.26 -12.66 34.26
N LEU A 86 -21.57 -13.75 34.97
CA LEU A 86 -22.88 -14.01 35.57
C LEU A 86 -22.86 -13.54 37.01
N SER A 87 -23.87 -12.79 37.46
CA SER A 87 -23.85 -12.23 38.81
C SER A 87 -25.24 -12.01 39.39
N GLY A 88 -25.36 -12.13 40.72
CA GLY A 88 -26.54 -11.68 41.43
C GLY A 88 -26.60 -10.15 41.58
N TYR A 89 -27.79 -9.61 41.89
CA TYR A 89 -28.03 -8.17 42.00
C TYR A 89 -27.15 -7.43 43.02
N ALA A 90 -26.53 -8.12 43.97
CA ALA A 90 -25.74 -7.51 45.04
C ALA A 90 -24.31 -7.11 44.64
N ASP A 91 -23.84 -7.53 43.49
CA ASP A 91 -22.42 -7.43 43.10
C ASP A 91 -22.14 -6.34 42.07
N ALA A 92 -23.16 -5.53 41.73
CA ALA A 92 -23.16 -4.60 40.59
C ALA A 92 -22.02 -3.57 40.66
N SER A 93 -21.62 -3.06 41.83
CA SER A 93 -20.59 -2.01 41.91
C SER A 93 -19.20 -2.51 41.51
N ALA A 94 -18.80 -3.68 42.00
CA ALA A 94 -17.49 -4.27 41.66
C ALA A 94 -17.40 -4.68 40.16
N ILE A 95 -18.53 -5.07 39.59
CA ILE A 95 -18.61 -5.44 38.16
C ILE A 95 -18.53 -4.22 37.27
N VAL A 96 -19.12 -3.10 37.68
CA VAL A 96 -19.04 -1.83 36.92
C VAL A 96 -17.59 -1.36 36.75
N ASP A 97 -16.79 -1.44 37.80
CA ASP A 97 -15.36 -1.09 37.74
C ASP A 97 -14.61 -1.99 36.73
N ALA A 98 -14.83 -3.30 36.81
CA ALA A 98 -14.22 -4.26 35.88
C ALA A 98 -14.68 -4.11 34.43
N ILE A 99 -15.91 -3.66 34.18
CA ILE A 99 -16.39 -3.32 32.84
C ILE A 99 -15.69 -2.03 32.34
N ASN A 100 -15.57 -1.01 33.18
CA ASN A 100 -14.93 0.24 32.84
C ASN A 100 -13.43 0.08 32.52
N GLU A 101 -12.76 -0.83 33.22
CA GLU A 101 -11.37 -1.21 32.94
C GLU A 101 -11.21 -2.06 31.67
N GLY A 102 -12.33 -2.47 31.02
CA GLY A 102 -12.32 -3.27 29.80
C GLY A 102 -12.04 -4.76 29.99
N HIS A 103 -11.93 -5.23 31.23
CA HIS A 103 -11.68 -6.63 31.52
C HIS A 103 -12.91 -7.53 31.30
N ILE A 104 -14.12 -6.95 31.33
CA ILE A 104 -15.40 -7.65 31.13
C ILE A 104 -16.15 -6.94 30.00
N TYR A 105 -16.67 -7.72 29.07
CA TYR A 105 -17.49 -7.20 27.98
C TYR A 105 -18.92 -6.89 28.43
N ARG A 106 -19.52 -7.81 29.19
CA ARG A 106 -20.90 -7.67 29.65
C ARG A 106 -21.10 -8.48 30.94
N PHE A 107 -22.03 -8.01 31.78
CA PHE A 107 -22.58 -8.82 32.86
C PHE A 107 -24.00 -9.25 32.51
N ILE A 108 -24.42 -10.42 33.08
CA ILE A 108 -25.76 -10.96 32.93
C ILE A 108 -26.27 -11.27 34.35
N PRO A 109 -27.43 -10.75 34.77
CA PRO A 109 -27.97 -11.02 36.09
C PRO A 109 -28.47 -12.45 36.23
N LYS A 110 -28.28 -13.04 37.39
CA LYS A 110 -28.93 -14.30 37.82
C LYS A 110 -30.24 -13.96 38.56
N PRO A 111 -31.42 -14.58 38.25
CA PRO A 111 -31.62 -15.56 37.18
C PRO A 111 -31.68 -14.88 35.81
N TRP A 112 -31.11 -15.50 34.79
CA TRP A 112 -31.12 -15.02 33.42
C TRP A 112 -32.34 -15.51 32.63
N ASN A 113 -32.61 -14.85 31.51
CA ASN A 113 -33.51 -15.32 30.50
C ASN A 113 -32.70 -16.02 29.39
N ASP A 114 -33.12 -17.23 28.98
CA ASP A 114 -32.39 -18.06 28.01
C ASP A 114 -32.25 -17.37 26.65
N ASP A 115 -33.30 -16.67 26.18
CA ASP A 115 -33.28 -15.96 24.91
C ASP A 115 -32.34 -14.74 24.94
N GLU A 116 -32.35 -14.00 26.07
CA GLU A 116 -31.42 -12.85 26.26
C GLU A 116 -29.96 -13.33 26.35
N LEU A 117 -29.72 -14.46 26.98
CA LEU A 117 -28.39 -15.07 27.04
C LEU A 117 -27.91 -15.48 25.64
N ARG A 118 -28.76 -16.17 24.85
CA ARG A 118 -28.44 -16.52 23.46
C ARG A 118 -28.09 -15.30 22.60
N VAL A 119 -28.90 -14.25 22.64
CA VAL A 119 -28.61 -13.00 21.92
C VAL A 119 -27.30 -12.37 22.38
N THR A 120 -27.03 -12.41 23.70
CA THR A 120 -25.77 -11.88 24.23
C THR A 120 -24.55 -12.65 23.72
N ILE A 121 -24.64 -13.98 23.65
CA ILE A 121 -23.57 -14.81 23.10
C ILE A 121 -23.37 -14.57 21.62
N GLN A 122 -24.45 -14.46 20.83
CA GLN A 122 -24.35 -14.13 19.40
C GLN A 122 -23.63 -12.80 19.17
N ASN A 123 -24.03 -11.74 19.88
CA ASN A 123 -23.35 -10.43 19.81
C ASN A 123 -21.89 -10.51 20.25
N SER A 124 -21.59 -11.36 21.22
CA SER A 124 -20.22 -11.59 21.71
C SER A 124 -19.34 -12.27 20.67
N LEU A 125 -19.89 -13.24 19.94
CA LEU A 125 -19.22 -13.92 18.84
C LEU A 125 -18.97 -12.96 17.67
N GLU A 126 -19.95 -12.15 17.30
CA GLU A 126 -19.77 -11.13 16.27
C GLU A 126 -18.63 -10.17 16.64
N ARG A 127 -18.60 -9.72 17.90
CA ARG A 127 -17.53 -8.88 18.41
C ARG A 127 -16.16 -9.55 18.32
N TYR A 128 -16.05 -10.82 18.73
CA TYR A 128 -14.82 -11.59 18.63
C TYR A 128 -14.29 -11.62 17.19
N PHE A 129 -15.15 -12.01 16.25
CA PHE A 129 -14.74 -12.11 14.85
C PHE A 129 -14.41 -10.75 14.22
N LEU A 130 -15.10 -9.68 14.63
CA LEU A 130 -14.76 -8.33 14.21
C LEU A 130 -13.39 -7.89 14.74
N LEU A 131 -13.08 -8.16 16.01
CA LEU A 131 -11.77 -7.84 16.60
C LEU A 131 -10.65 -8.63 15.92
N LYS A 132 -10.84 -9.94 15.74
CA LYS A 132 -9.88 -10.82 15.07
C LYS A 132 -9.64 -10.32 13.62
N LYS A 133 -10.71 -10.00 12.91
CA LYS A 133 -10.61 -9.49 11.52
C LYS A 133 -9.89 -8.15 11.45
N ASN A 134 -10.14 -7.28 12.43
CA ASN A 134 -9.47 -5.97 12.48
C ASN A 134 -7.97 -6.13 12.73
N SER A 135 -7.57 -7.01 13.67
CA SER A 135 -6.16 -7.34 13.92
C SER A 135 -5.47 -7.88 12.66
N GLU A 136 -6.08 -8.87 11.99
CA GLU A 136 -5.55 -9.42 10.74
C GLU A 136 -5.40 -8.37 9.62
N LEU A 137 -6.34 -7.41 9.55
CA LEU A 137 -6.28 -6.33 8.55
C LEU A 137 -5.18 -5.32 8.87
N LEU A 138 -4.96 -5.00 10.15
CA LEU A 138 -3.88 -4.12 10.59
C LEU A 138 -2.50 -4.72 10.29
N ASP A 139 -2.32 -6.01 10.54
CA ASP A 139 -1.08 -6.72 10.23
C ASP A 139 -0.79 -6.72 8.72
N LYS A 140 -1.81 -7.04 7.90
CA LYS A 140 -1.69 -6.98 6.44
C LYS A 140 -1.40 -5.58 5.92
N LEU A 141 -2.04 -4.56 6.52
CA LEU A 141 -1.79 -3.16 6.14
C LEU A 141 -0.35 -2.75 6.44
N SER A 142 0.18 -3.16 7.59
CA SER A 142 1.58 -2.92 7.96
C SER A 142 2.55 -3.58 6.98
N GLU A 143 2.31 -4.84 6.62
CA GLU A 143 3.13 -5.56 5.64
C GLU A 143 3.12 -4.89 4.25
N VAL A 144 1.94 -4.51 3.77
CA VAL A 144 1.80 -3.83 2.47
C VAL A 144 2.48 -2.46 2.49
N ASN A 145 2.38 -1.71 3.59
CA ASN A 145 3.04 -0.41 3.72
C ASN A 145 4.56 -0.54 3.67
N LEU A 146 5.16 -1.51 4.37
CA LEU A 146 6.61 -1.76 4.31
C LEU A 146 7.06 -2.10 2.88
N ALA A 147 6.34 -2.99 2.20
CA ALA A 147 6.66 -3.36 0.82
C ALA A 147 6.50 -2.18 -0.17
N LEU A 148 5.54 -1.29 0.09
CA LEU A 148 5.35 -0.08 -0.72
C LEU A 148 6.48 0.94 -0.51
N GLU A 149 6.91 1.15 0.73
CA GLU A 149 8.02 2.03 1.05
C GLU A 149 9.32 1.58 0.37
N GLU A 150 9.65 0.28 0.41
CA GLU A 150 10.79 -0.29 -0.30
C GLU A 150 10.71 -0.04 -1.81
N LYS A 151 9.53 -0.28 -2.40
CA LYS A 151 9.32 -0.04 -3.83
C LYS A 151 9.42 1.43 -4.23
N ILE A 152 8.98 2.34 -3.36
CA ILE A 152 9.13 3.79 -3.56
C ILE A 152 10.60 4.17 -3.55
N GLN A 153 11.40 3.67 -2.60
CA GLN A 153 12.83 3.94 -2.51
C GLN A 153 13.56 3.46 -3.77
N ASP A 154 13.31 2.25 -4.23
CA ASP A 154 13.90 1.69 -5.45
C ASP A 154 13.54 2.53 -6.69
N ARG A 155 12.28 2.91 -6.83
CA ARG A 155 11.82 3.74 -7.96
C ARG A 155 12.43 5.12 -7.93
N THR A 156 12.55 5.73 -6.76
CA THR A 156 13.18 7.05 -6.60
C THR A 156 14.65 7.00 -6.99
N ALA A 157 15.39 6.00 -6.53
CA ALA A 157 16.79 5.81 -6.91
C ALA A 157 16.96 5.62 -8.44
N GLN A 158 16.08 4.82 -9.07
CA GLN A 158 16.11 4.64 -10.53
C GLN A 158 15.81 5.95 -11.28
N LEU A 159 14.84 6.74 -10.81
CA LEU A 159 14.50 8.02 -11.44
C LEU A 159 15.64 9.03 -11.29
N GLU A 160 16.27 9.11 -10.14
CA GLU A 160 17.43 9.99 -9.92
C GLU A 160 18.60 9.61 -10.82
N LEU A 161 18.89 8.31 -10.97
CA LEU A 161 19.94 7.86 -11.88
C LEU A 161 19.65 8.26 -13.33
N ARG A 162 18.41 8.04 -13.77
CA ARG A 162 17.99 8.43 -15.13
C ARG A 162 18.04 9.95 -15.32
N HIS A 163 17.62 10.71 -14.31
CA HIS A 163 17.64 12.17 -14.38
C HIS A 163 19.08 12.70 -14.53
N ARG A 164 20.02 12.21 -13.71
CA ARG A 164 21.45 12.56 -13.81
C ARG A 164 22.03 12.19 -15.18
N ALA A 165 21.67 11.03 -15.73
CA ALA A 165 22.15 10.62 -17.05
C ALA A 165 21.63 11.56 -18.17
N LEU A 166 20.36 11.98 -18.07
CA LEU A 166 19.77 12.96 -19.02
C LEU A 166 20.42 14.33 -18.88
N GLU A 167 20.59 14.85 -17.67
CA GLU A 167 21.26 16.13 -17.40
C GLU A 167 22.70 16.12 -17.95
N PHE A 168 23.43 15.03 -17.68
CA PHE A 168 24.79 14.87 -18.22
C PHE A 168 24.81 14.87 -19.74
N SER A 169 23.90 14.13 -20.39
CA SER A 169 23.78 14.11 -21.85
C SER A 169 23.45 15.50 -22.43
N GLN A 170 22.52 16.21 -21.80
CA GLN A 170 22.16 17.57 -22.23
C GLN A 170 23.32 18.54 -22.06
N THR A 171 24.04 18.47 -20.94
CA THR A 171 25.20 19.29 -20.68
C THR A 171 26.33 19.02 -21.66
N LEU A 172 26.60 17.74 -21.99
CA LEU A 172 27.57 17.39 -23.00
C LEU A 172 27.19 17.95 -24.39
N MET A 173 25.97 17.71 -24.81
CA MET A 173 25.50 18.18 -26.12
C MET A 173 25.52 19.72 -26.21
N GLY A 174 25.15 20.41 -25.11
CA GLY A 174 25.17 21.88 -25.06
C GLY A 174 26.56 22.49 -25.16
N ASN A 175 27.60 21.79 -24.66
CA ASN A 175 28.99 22.25 -24.62
C ASN A 175 29.88 21.72 -25.77
N LEU A 176 29.30 20.95 -26.71
CA LEU A 176 30.05 20.53 -27.88
C LEU A 176 30.54 21.76 -28.69
N PRO A 177 31.81 21.76 -29.15
CA PRO A 177 32.35 22.86 -29.97
C PRO A 177 31.83 22.84 -31.41
N VAL A 178 30.78 22.07 -31.68
CA VAL A 178 30.14 21.94 -32.99
C VAL A 178 28.65 22.24 -32.86
N GLY A 179 28.02 22.77 -33.86
CA GLY A 179 26.59 22.96 -33.90
C GLY A 179 25.87 21.62 -34.07
N VAL A 180 24.87 21.36 -33.23
CA VAL A 180 24.03 20.12 -33.32
C VAL A 180 22.59 20.55 -33.43
N VAL A 181 21.89 20.03 -34.47
CA VAL A 181 20.45 20.21 -34.66
C VAL A 181 19.80 18.85 -34.82
N GLY A 182 18.78 18.59 -34.01
CA GLY A 182 17.92 17.42 -34.12
C GLY A 182 16.54 17.80 -34.64
N ILE A 183 16.06 17.10 -35.64
CA ILE A 183 14.78 17.35 -36.30
C ILE A 183 13.97 16.09 -36.26
N ASP A 184 12.75 16.17 -35.77
CA ASP A 184 11.87 15.03 -35.67
C ASP A 184 11.27 14.59 -37.01
N ALA A 185 10.47 13.52 -36.99
CA ALA A 185 9.83 12.98 -38.18
C ALA A 185 8.85 13.97 -38.85
N ASN A 186 8.27 14.87 -38.05
CA ASN A 186 7.28 15.85 -38.50
C ASN A 186 7.94 17.13 -39.07
N GLY A 187 9.27 17.26 -38.99
CA GLY A 187 9.98 18.45 -39.42
C GLY A 187 10.13 19.52 -38.34
N MET A 188 9.84 19.18 -37.09
CA MET A 188 10.02 20.09 -35.95
C MET A 188 11.46 20.03 -35.43
N ILE A 189 12.04 21.19 -35.11
CA ILE A 189 13.36 21.26 -34.48
C ILE A 189 13.22 20.85 -33.02
N ALA A 190 13.55 19.59 -32.74
CA ALA A 190 13.46 19.00 -31.42
C ALA A 190 14.66 19.32 -30.51
N TYR A 191 15.80 19.65 -31.12
CA TYR A 191 17.03 20.01 -30.40
C TYR A 191 17.91 20.96 -31.20
N CYS A 192 18.51 21.92 -30.51
CA CYS A 192 19.50 22.82 -31.08
C CYS A 192 20.43 23.30 -29.96
N ASN A 193 21.76 23.11 -30.08
CA ASN A 193 22.70 23.62 -29.12
C ASN A 193 23.10 25.08 -29.38
N SER A 194 23.82 25.69 -28.43
CA SER A 194 24.20 27.10 -28.49
C SER A 194 25.04 27.46 -29.75
N VAL A 195 25.91 26.56 -30.19
CA VAL A 195 26.73 26.75 -31.39
C VAL A 195 25.86 26.74 -32.65
N ALA A 196 24.92 25.77 -32.75
CA ALA A 196 23.98 25.71 -33.86
C ALA A 196 23.07 26.95 -33.92
N MET A 197 22.55 27.38 -32.74
CA MET A 197 21.76 28.63 -32.70
C MET A 197 22.53 29.84 -33.22
N ARG A 198 23.83 29.96 -32.89
CA ARG A 198 24.67 31.03 -33.40
C ARG A 198 24.87 30.96 -34.90
N LEU A 199 25.15 29.77 -35.44
CA LEU A 199 25.40 29.55 -36.86
C LEU A 199 24.16 29.72 -37.75
N LEU A 200 22.99 29.38 -37.21
CA LEU A 200 21.70 29.43 -37.91
C LEU A 200 20.93 30.74 -37.69
N LYS A 201 21.49 31.72 -36.99
CA LYS A 201 20.82 32.96 -36.61
C LYS A 201 20.14 33.68 -37.72
N ASP A 202 20.78 33.73 -38.90
CA ASP A 202 20.27 34.42 -40.09
C ASP A 202 19.48 33.48 -41.03
N VAL A 203 19.55 32.16 -40.79
CA VAL A 203 18.89 31.13 -41.61
C VAL A 203 17.53 30.73 -41.01
N CYS A 204 17.40 30.72 -39.70
CA CYS A 204 16.18 30.35 -38.99
C CYS A 204 15.82 31.40 -37.93
N ARG A 205 14.58 31.92 -37.96
CA ARG A 205 14.15 33.04 -37.10
C ARG A 205 13.71 32.64 -35.69
N ASP A 206 13.11 31.46 -35.52
CA ASP A 206 12.68 30.91 -34.20
C ASP A 206 13.00 29.43 -34.20
N ILE A 207 14.13 29.07 -33.59
CA ILE A 207 14.73 27.75 -33.77
C ILE A 207 14.08 26.67 -32.90
N PHE A 208 13.54 27.01 -31.75
CA PHE A 208 13.09 25.97 -30.77
C PHE A 208 11.60 25.63 -30.94
N GLY A 209 11.31 24.38 -31.28
CA GLY A 209 9.92 23.90 -31.44
C GLY A 209 9.22 24.41 -32.67
N ALA A 210 9.97 24.98 -33.60
CA ALA A 210 9.44 25.51 -34.85
C ALA A 210 9.49 24.48 -35.99
N ASP A 211 8.53 24.55 -36.88
CA ASP A 211 8.54 23.78 -38.12
C ASP A 211 9.60 24.38 -39.05
N ILE A 212 10.50 23.54 -39.57
CA ILE A 212 11.57 23.93 -40.47
C ILE A 212 11.03 24.66 -41.68
N ALA A 213 9.92 24.22 -42.26
CA ALA A 213 9.30 24.82 -43.41
C ALA A 213 8.81 26.26 -43.18
N ALA A 214 8.52 26.59 -41.91
CA ALA A 214 8.02 27.90 -41.49
C ALA A 214 9.13 28.85 -41.05
N CYS A 215 10.25 28.34 -40.53
CA CYS A 215 11.28 29.16 -39.88
C CYS A 215 12.59 29.25 -40.64
N CYS A 216 12.92 28.31 -41.54
CA CYS A 216 14.20 28.26 -42.26
C CYS A 216 14.08 28.66 -43.73
N ASP A 217 15.21 29.02 -44.34
CA ASP A 217 15.24 29.31 -45.77
C ASP A 217 15.09 28.04 -46.64
N VAL A 218 14.75 28.24 -47.89
CA VAL A 218 14.50 27.15 -48.86
C VAL A 218 15.74 26.26 -49.05
N THR A 219 16.92 26.83 -48.92
CA THR A 219 18.20 26.09 -49.08
C THR A 219 18.39 25.10 -47.99
N PHE A 220 18.11 25.50 -46.75
CA PHE A 220 18.21 24.63 -45.58
C PHE A 220 17.12 23.56 -45.56
N CYS A 221 15.90 23.90 -45.97
CA CYS A 221 14.81 22.93 -46.14
C CYS A 221 15.17 21.85 -47.17
N ASN A 222 15.69 22.22 -48.33
CA ASN A 222 16.12 21.27 -49.35
C ASN A 222 17.25 20.37 -48.88
N LEU A 223 18.18 20.88 -48.05
CA LEU A 223 19.24 20.11 -47.46
C LEU A 223 18.67 19.00 -46.54
N ILE A 224 17.69 19.31 -45.72
CA ILE A 224 17.08 18.36 -44.85
C ILE A 224 16.32 17.26 -45.61
N GLU A 225 15.60 17.63 -46.66
CA GLU A 225 14.96 16.66 -47.54
C GLU A 225 15.99 15.76 -48.25
N GLN A 226 17.12 16.30 -48.62
CA GLN A 226 18.22 15.52 -49.17
C GLN A 226 18.77 14.52 -48.11
N VAL A 227 18.96 14.95 -46.85
CA VAL A 227 19.36 14.04 -45.77
C VAL A 227 18.34 12.91 -45.58
N ARG A 228 17.05 13.22 -45.62
CA ARG A 228 15.98 12.19 -45.49
C ARG A 228 16.04 11.17 -46.62
N ARG A 229 16.39 11.59 -47.84
CA ARG A 229 16.49 10.73 -49.03
C ARG A 229 17.76 9.89 -49.04
N ASP A 230 18.91 10.54 -48.86
CA ASP A 230 20.24 9.94 -49.04
C ASP A 230 20.78 9.29 -47.76
N LYS A 231 20.08 9.47 -46.64
CA LYS A 231 20.37 8.94 -45.30
C LYS A 231 21.67 9.44 -44.67
N ASN A 232 22.63 9.90 -45.44
CA ASN A 232 23.88 10.45 -44.95
C ASN A 232 24.43 11.42 -46.00
N ILE A 233 24.70 12.67 -45.64
CA ILE A 233 25.24 13.69 -46.52
C ILE A 233 26.37 14.45 -45.85
N LYS A 234 27.24 14.96 -46.68
CA LYS A 234 28.29 15.92 -46.32
C LYS A 234 28.30 17.03 -47.31
N VAL A 235 28.05 18.27 -46.86
CA VAL A 235 27.94 19.45 -47.73
C VAL A 235 28.71 20.63 -47.10
N ASP A 236 29.43 21.34 -47.91
CA ASP A 236 30.09 22.60 -47.51
C ASP A 236 29.17 23.76 -47.88
N ILE A 237 28.86 24.64 -46.94
CA ILE A 237 27.93 25.75 -47.05
C ILE A 237 28.41 26.95 -46.24
N THR A 238 28.01 28.13 -46.57
CA THR A 238 28.25 29.33 -45.77
C THR A 238 26.98 29.65 -44.96
N LEU A 239 27.08 29.67 -43.62
CA LEU A 239 25.99 30.01 -42.71
C LEU A 239 26.32 31.32 -42.00
N SER A 240 25.46 32.31 -42.06
CA SER A 240 25.68 33.61 -41.40
C SER A 240 27.08 34.22 -41.72
N GLY A 241 27.57 34.03 -42.96
CA GLY A 241 28.90 34.50 -43.37
C GLY A 241 30.09 33.64 -42.92
N ILE A 242 29.86 32.53 -42.22
CA ILE A 242 30.88 31.61 -41.73
C ILE A 242 30.91 30.36 -42.63
N PRO A 243 32.06 29.96 -43.18
CA PRO A 243 32.19 28.71 -43.91
C PRO A 243 32.00 27.52 -42.98
N CYS A 244 31.03 26.70 -43.30
CA CYS A 244 30.65 25.55 -42.46
C CYS A 244 30.57 24.27 -43.29
N GLN A 245 30.90 23.15 -42.67
CA GLN A 245 30.63 21.84 -43.22
C GLN A 245 29.46 21.23 -42.46
N ILE A 246 28.42 20.79 -43.14
CA ILE A 246 27.27 20.13 -42.56
C ILE A 246 27.39 18.63 -42.82
N LEU A 247 27.32 17.88 -41.74
CA LEU A 247 27.15 16.43 -41.76
C LEU A 247 25.70 16.13 -41.36
N GLY A 248 24.89 15.61 -42.26
CA GLY A 248 23.50 15.24 -42.00
C GLY A 248 23.32 13.74 -42.02
N ARG A 249 22.59 13.22 -41.02
CA ARG A 249 22.28 11.78 -40.91
C ARG A 249 20.85 11.55 -40.45
N THR A 250 20.21 10.51 -41.02
CA THR A 250 18.96 9.99 -40.48
C THR A 250 19.21 9.05 -39.31
N VAL A 251 18.40 9.16 -38.26
CA VAL A 251 18.44 8.31 -37.09
C VAL A 251 17.05 7.77 -36.83
N ASP A 252 16.94 6.46 -36.56
CA ASP A 252 15.67 5.88 -36.12
C ASP A 252 15.45 6.23 -34.65
N PHE A 253 14.35 6.89 -34.34
CA PHE A 253 13.97 7.28 -33.02
C PHE A 253 12.51 6.86 -32.76
N SER A 254 12.30 5.85 -31.91
CA SER A 254 10.98 5.33 -31.57
C SER A 254 10.11 4.92 -32.76
N GLY A 255 10.73 4.31 -33.80
CA GLY A 255 10.03 3.87 -35.01
C GLY A 255 9.77 4.99 -36.02
N ASN A 256 10.28 6.21 -35.78
CA ASN A 256 10.20 7.35 -36.67
C ASN A 256 11.60 7.79 -37.12
N VAL A 257 11.72 8.28 -38.34
CA VAL A 257 12.99 8.74 -38.88
C VAL A 257 13.21 10.22 -38.54
N ALA A 258 14.14 10.45 -37.63
CA ALA A 258 14.62 11.80 -37.30
C ALA A 258 15.87 12.14 -38.10
N VAL A 259 16.18 13.44 -38.24
CA VAL A 259 17.39 13.95 -38.87
C VAL A 259 18.27 14.60 -37.83
N VAL A 260 19.56 14.29 -37.86
CA VAL A 260 20.59 14.95 -37.04
C VAL A 260 21.56 15.66 -38.00
N LEU A 261 21.77 16.95 -37.76
CA LEU A 261 22.77 17.74 -38.45
C LEU A 261 23.87 18.13 -37.48
N VAL A 262 25.13 17.97 -37.91
CA VAL A 262 26.30 18.46 -37.20
C VAL A 262 26.93 19.56 -38.07
N LEU A 263 27.09 20.77 -37.52
CA LEU A 263 27.61 21.95 -38.17
C LEU A 263 29.04 22.20 -37.67
N LEU A 264 30.00 22.14 -38.56
CA LEU A 264 31.43 22.33 -38.28
C LEU A 264 31.88 23.64 -38.94
N GLU A 265 32.46 24.57 -38.19
CA GLU A 265 33.12 25.75 -38.74
C GLU A 265 34.40 25.29 -39.44
N VAL A 266 34.58 25.70 -40.72
CA VAL A 266 35.79 25.37 -41.49
C VAL A 266 36.71 26.58 -41.44
N GLY A 267 37.84 26.45 -40.73
CA GLY A 267 38.86 27.48 -40.69
C GLY A 267 39.05 28.18 -39.34
N ALA A 268 38.69 27.57 -38.23
CA ALA A 268 39.12 28.01 -36.91
C ALA A 268 40.41 27.29 -36.49
#